data_67e69b43389d9a496c1ada97bb4152ea
#
_entry.id   67e69b43389d9a496c1ada97bb4152ea
#
_cell.length_a   1.000
_cell.length_b   1.000
_cell.length_c   1.000
_cell.angle_alpha   90.00
_cell.angle_beta   90.00
_cell.angle_gamma   90.00
#
_symmetry.space_group_name_H-M   'P 1'
#
loop_
_entity.id
_entity.type
_entity.pdbx_description
1 polymer ?
#
loop_
_entity_poly.entity_id
_entity_poly.type
_entity_poly.pdbx_seq_one_letter_code
_entity_poly.pdbx_strand_id
1 'polypeptide(L)'
;MNKNSRTLRRKFFQKKIPIYRKNPVLFAQEVLLFEPDDWQKQALMDLAESPKVAIKSGQGVGKTGMEAVALLWFLCCYPYPRIVATAPTKQQLHDVLWSEVSKWMSKSPLLSDILKWTKTYIYMVGNEKRWFAVARTATKPENMQGFHEDNMLFIVDEASGVADPIMEAILGTLSGANNKLLMCGNPTRTSGTFYDAFNVDRSIYRCHTVSSADSKRTNKQNIESLIRKYGRDSNVVLVRVFGEFPKQEDDVFIALSIVEHCCMLDLPDDVPIKRISFGVDVARYGSDETVIAKNVGGRITLPVSFRGQSLMTTVGKIVQLYRQAITEFPRYRGKIYINIDDCGL
;
A
#
# COMPACT_ATOMS: atom_id res chain seq x y z
N MET A 1 -13.58 17.59 40.00
CA MET A 1 -12.66 18.54 39.33
C MET A 1 -13.38 19.87 39.09
N ASN A 2 -12.81 21.01 39.50
CA ASN A 2 -13.48 22.31 39.54
C ASN A 2 -13.71 22.86 38.10
N LYS A 3 -14.92 23.44 37.84
CA LYS A 3 -15.30 24.04 36.53
C LYS A 3 -14.27 25.08 36.02
N ASN A 4 -13.67 25.84 36.93
CA ASN A 4 -12.63 26.83 36.58
C ASN A 4 -11.37 26.21 35.98
N SER A 5 -10.93 25.06 36.45
CA SER A 5 -9.75 24.34 35.94
C SER A 5 -9.97 23.81 34.53
N ARG A 6 -11.19 23.36 34.18
CA ARG A 6 -11.56 22.93 32.83
C ARG A 6 -11.54 24.10 31.82
N THR A 7 -12.10 25.22 32.23
CA THR A 7 -12.17 26.42 31.39
C THR A 7 -10.79 26.99 31.10
N LEU A 8 -9.90 27.00 32.08
CA LEU A 8 -8.51 27.47 31.92
C LEU A 8 -7.72 26.58 30.94
N ARG A 9 -7.83 25.24 31.05
CA ARG A 9 -7.17 24.29 30.15
C ARG A 9 -7.65 24.47 28.72
N ARG A 10 -8.96 24.61 28.48
CA ARG A 10 -9.53 24.85 27.14
C ARG A 10 -9.02 26.16 26.53
N LYS A 11 -9.00 27.25 27.29
CA LYS A 11 -8.47 28.55 26.82
C LYS A 11 -6.99 28.47 26.48
N PHE A 12 -6.19 27.80 27.31
CA PHE A 12 -4.76 27.61 27.06
C PHE A 12 -4.55 26.79 25.80
N PHE A 13 -5.27 25.69 25.64
CA PHE A 13 -5.20 24.85 24.43
C PHE A 13 -5.58 25.64 23.18
N GLN A 14 -6.67 26.38 23.20
CA GLN A 14 -7.13 27.19 22.06
C GLN A 14 -6.05 28.19 21.59
N LYS A 15 -5.32 28.82 22.49
CA LYS A 15 -4.21 29.72 22.16
C LYS A 15 -3.04 29.00 21.50
N LYS A 16 -2.81 27.72 21.82
CA LYS A 16 -1.72 26.90 21.28
C LYS A 16 -2.05 26.17 19.96
N ILE A 17 -3.33 26.13 19.55
CA ILE A 17 -3.74 25.43 18.32
C ILE A 17 -2.89 25.82 17.10
N PRO A 18 -2.59 27.10 16.80
CA PRO A 18 -1.76 27.46 15.65
C PRO A 18 -0.34 26.87 15.71
N ILE A 19 0.21 26.74 16.94
CA ILE A 19 1.53 26.14 17.17
C ILE A 19 1.45 24.63 16.95
N TYR A 20 0.49 23.97 17.58
CA TYR A 20 0.30 22.52 17.46
C TYR A 20 -0.02 22.09 16.01
N ARG A 21 -0.76 22.91 15.26
CA ARG A 21 -1.05 22.64 13.85
C ARG A 21 0.22 22.49 13.03
N LYS A 22 1.22 23.32 13.30
CA LYS A 22 2.53 23.29 12.63
C LYS A 22 3.51 22.30 13.27
N ASN A 23 3.24 21.89 14.51
CA ASN A 23 4.13 21.00 15.25
C ASN A 23 3.32 19.88 15.96
N PRO A 24 2.97 18.81 15.23
CA PRO A 24 2.26 17.67 15.80
C PRO A 24 3.07 16.91 16.86
N VAL A 25 4.40 17.02 16.85
CA VAL A 25 5.27 16.42 17.87
C VAL A 25 5.03 17.10 19.22
N LEU A 26 4.97 18.42 19.24
CA LEU A 26 4.65 19.18 20.45
C LEU A 26 3.24 18.87 20.96
N PHE A 27 2.26 18.71 20.06
CA PHE A 27 0.92 18.25 20.45
C PHE A 27 0.96 16.85 21.08
N ALA A 28 1.71 15.91 20.51
CA ALA A 28 1.88 14.58 21.07
C ALA A 28 2.43 14.62 22.51
N GLN A 29 3.47 15.41 22.72
CA GLN A 29 4.14 15.51 24.01
C GLN A 29 3.31 16.24 25.07
N GLU A 30 2.78 17.42 24.74
CA GLU A 30 2.09 18.26 25.73
C GLU A 30 0.62 17.88 25.96
N VAL A 31 -0.09 17.38 24.93
CA VAL A 31 -1.53 17.10 25.00
C VAL A 31 -1.80 15.62 25.26
N LEU A 32 -1.08 14.72 24.62
CA LEU A 32 -1.28 13.27 24.74
C LEU A 32 -0.33 12.62 25.74
N LEU A 33 0.73 13.32 26.18
CA LEU A 33 1.83 12.76 26.97
C LEU A 33 2.46 11.54 26.27
N PHE A 34 2.50 11.62 24.95
CA PHE A 34 3.11 10.62 24.09
C PHE A 34 4.50 11.09 23.66
N GLU A 35 5.52 10.29 23.94
CA GLU A 35 6.88 10.60 23.48
C GLU A 35 7.13 9.83 22.18
N PRO A 36 7.15 10.50 21.01
CA PRO A 36 7.39 9.86 19.74
C PRO A 36 8.86 9.44 19.59
N ASP A 37 9.11 8.28 18.98
CA ASP A 37 10.43 7.89 18.49
C ASP A 37 10.87 8.84 17.35
N ASP A 38 12.16 8.88 17.04
CA ASP A 38 12.72 9.86 16.08
C ASP A 38 12.07 9.74 14.67
N TRP A 39 11.82 8.53 14.20
CA TRP A 39 11.12 8.31 12.94
C TRP A 39 9.65 8.79 12.99
N GLN A 40 9.00 8.64 14.16
CA GLN A 40 7.62 9.13 14.36
C GLN A 40 7.57 10.66 14.38
N LYS A 41 8.59 11.30 15.00
CA LYS A 41 8.74 12.76 14.97
C LYS A 41 8.84 13.26 13.54
N GLN A 42 9.72 12.64 12.75
CA GLN A 42 9.91 13.03 11.35
C GLN A 42 8.63 12.82 10.53
N ALA A 43 8.00 11.65 10.63
CA ALA A 43 6.77 11.34 9.90
C ALA A 43 5.60 12.28 10.26
N LEU A 44 5.46 12.64 11.55
CA LEU A 44 4.44 13.59 12.00
C LEU A 44 4.71 15.00 11.45
N MET A 45 5.97 15.45 11.44
CA MET A 45 6.35 16.75 10.87
C MET A 45 6.12 16.77 9.35
N ASP A 46 6.50 15.71 8.64
CA ASP A 46 6.23 15.59 7.21
C ASP A 46 4.71 15.60 6.91
N LEU A 47 3.90 14.99 7.78
CA LEU A 47 2.44 15.04 7.63
C LEU A 47 1.88 16.46 7.87
N ALA A 48 2.49 17.27 8.72
CA ALA A 48 2.09 18.66 8.88
C ALA A 48 2.38 19.50 7.62
N GLU A 49 3.49 19.24 6.95
CA GLU A 49 4.00 20.03 5.83
C GLU A 49 3.54 19.51 4.45
N SER A 50 3.30 18.20 4.33
CA SER A 50 3.02 17.56 3.04
C SER A 50 1.62 16.96 2.98
N PRO A 51 1.00 16.88 1.79
CA PRO A 51 -0.33 16.31 1.63
C PRO A 51 -0.33 14.77 1.69
N LYS A 52 0.79 14.10 1.36
CA LYS A 52 0.86 12.66 1.27
C LYS A 52 2.11 12.11 1.95
N VAL A 53 1.90 11.22 2.92
CA VAL A 53 2.96 10.52 3.66
C VAL A 53 2.72 9.02 3.59
N ALA A 54 3.77 8.26 3.27
CA ALA A 54 3.74 6.81 3.21
C ALA A 54 4.84 6.20 4.08
N ILE A 55 4.48 5.22 4.91
CA ILE A 55 5.39 4.60 5.87
C ILE A 55 5.35 3.09 5.70
N LYS A 56 6.43 2.52 5.17
CA LYS A 56 6.63 1.07 5.19
C LYS A 56 7.52 0.67 6.35
N SER A 57 7.19 -0.41 7.03
CA SER A 57 7.99 -0.80 8.19
C SER A 57 7.95 -2.30 8.48
N GLY A 58 8.92 -2.76 9.26
CA GLY A 58 8.83 -4.03 9.96
C GLY A 58 7.74 -4.03 11.03
N GLN A 59 7.58 -5.15 11.71
CA GLN A 59 6.57 -5.35 12.75
C GLN A 59 6.99 -4.72 14.08
N GLY A 60 6.02 -4.24 14.88
CA GLY A 60 6.25 -3.81 16.26
C GLY A 60 6.95 -2.47 16.45
N VAL A 61 7.13 -1.65 15.40
CA VAL A 61 7.83 -0.36 15.49
C VAL A 61 6.99 0.78 16.10
N GLY A 62 5.68 0.58 16.29
CA GLY A 62 4.79 1.57 16.89
C GLY A 62 4.02 2.44 15.88
N LYS A 63 3.73 1.91 14.66
CA LYS A 63 2.90 2.59 13.64
C LYS A 63 1.58 3.09 14.21
N THR A 64 0.82 2.19 14.81
CA THR A 64 -0.54 2.46 15.30
C THR A 64 -0.58 3.59 16.34
N GLY A 65 0.46 3.68 17.20
CA GLY A 65 0.58 4.80 18.14
C GLY A 65 0.77 6.14 17.44
N MET A 66 1.57 6.18 16.39
CA MET A 66 1.79 7.39 15.57
C MET A 66 0.53 7.78 14.79
N GLU A 67 -0.19 6.81 14.21
CA GLU A 67 -1.47 7.03 13.51
C GLU A 67 -2.54 7.60 14.45
N ALA A 68 -2.61 7.08 15.68
CA ALA A 68 -3.51 7.59 16.70
C ALA A 68 -3.17 9.05 17.08
N VAL A 69 -1.89 9.39 17.18
CA VAL A 69 -1.43 10.76 17.39
C VAL A 69 -1.83 11.65 16.22
N ALA A 70 -1.59 11.22 15.00
CA ALA A 70 -1.94 11.95 13.77
C ALA A 70 -3.44 12.25 13.69
N LEU A 71 -4.28 11.25 14.01
CA LEU A 71 -5.74 11.38 14.05
C LEU A 71 -6.16 12.44 15.08
N LEU A 72 -5.71 12.30 16.33
CA LEU A 72 -6.09 13.22 17.42
C LEU A 72 -5.55 14.64 17.20
N TRP A 73 -4.34 14.75 16.66
CA TRP A 73 -3.76 16.04 16.28
C TRP A 73 -4.61 16.75 15.22
N PHE A 74 -4.94 16.06 14.13
CA PHE A 74 -5.71 16.65 13.05
C PHE A 74 -7.12 17.00 13.50
N LEU A 75 -7.76 16.11 14.28
CA LEU A 75 -9.09 16.33 14.85
C LEU A 75 -9.14 17.57 15.75
N CYS A 76 -8.10 17.85 16.51
CA CYS A 76 -8.07 18.94 17.49
C CYS A 76 -7.52 20.27 16.95
N CYS A 77 -6.66 20.22 15.91
CA CYS A 77 -5.92 21.40 15.46
C CYS A 77 -6.47 22.03 14.17
N TYR A 78 -7.33 21.32 13.42
CA TYR A 78 -8.00 21.87 12.23
C TYR A 78 -9.47 22.16 12.50
N PRO A 79 -10.04 23.24 11.92
CA PRO A 79 -11.43 23.56 12.12
C PRO A 79 -12.32 22.63 11.26
N TYR A 80 -13.35 22.09 11.89
CA TYR A 80 -14.34 21.20 11.26
C TYR A 80 -13.72 20.11 10.40
N PRO A 81 -12.70 19.38 10.90
CA PRO A 81 -12.03 18.37 10.10
C PRO A 81 -12.91 17.15 9.92
N ARG A 82 -12.73 16.47 8.80
CA ARG A 82 -13.28 15.14 8.57
C ARG A 82 -12.15 14.15 8.43
N ILE A 83 -12.12 13.15 9.31
CA ILE A 83 -11.07 12.14 9.32
C ILE A 83 -11.70 10.79 9.06
N VAL A 84 -11.11 10.04 8.12
CA VAL A 84 -11.49 8.66 7.82
C VAL A 84 -10.30 7.76 8.11
N ALA A 85 -10.43 6.90 9.12
CA ALA A 85 -9.48 5.85 9.39
C ALA A 85 -9.97 4.54 8.77
N THR A 86 -9.11 3.86 8.02
CA THR A 86 -9.46 2.61 7.34
C THR A 86 -8.35 1.57 7.44
N ALA A 87 -8.72 0.31 7.28
CA ALA A 87 -7.83 -0.84 7.21
C ALA A 87 -8.50 -1.95 6.38
N PRO A 88 -7.75 -2.94 5.87
CA PRO A 88 -8.31 -4.05 5.09
C PRO A 88 -9.38 -4.83 5.84
N THR A 89 -9.24 -5.01 7.14
CA THR A 89 -10.18 -5.77 7.96
C THR A 89 -10.78 -4.94 9.09
N LYS A 90 -12.01 -5.29 9.46
CA LYS A 90 -12.71 -4.67 10.59
C LYS A 90 -11.94 -4.85 11.91
N GLN A 91 -11.31 -6.01 12.10
CA GLN A 91 -10.57 -6.31 13.31
C GLN A 91 -9.35 -5.39 13.43
N GLN A 92 -8.52 -5.26 12.40
CA GLN A 92 -7.38 -4.34 12.39
C GLN A 92 -7.81 -2.90 12.70
N LEU A 93 -8.87 -2.44 12.05
CA LEU A 93 -9.37 -1.09 12.24
C LEU A 93 -9.87 -0.84 13.66
N HIS A 94 -10.77 -1.70 14.19
CA HIS A 94 -11.45 -1.43 15.45
C HIS A 94 -10.66 -1.90 16.69
N ASP A 95 -10.08 -3.09 16.64
CA ASP A 95 -9.43 -3.67 17.81
C ASP A 95 -8.00 -3.16 17.98
N VAL A 96 -7.38 -2.68 16.89
CA VAL A 96 -6.00 -2.18 16.91
C VAL A 96 -5.99 -0.66 16.85
N LEU A 97 -6.28 -0.05 15.69
CA LEU A 97 -6.14 1.40 15.51
C LEU A 97 -7.13 2.20 16.37
N TRP A 98 -8.42 1.88 16.33
CA TRP A 98 -9.45 2.63 17.04
C TRP A 98 -9.33 2.49 18.54
N SER A 99 -8.91 1.34 19.02
CA SER A 99 -8.59 1.08 20.43
C SER A 99 -7.39 1.93 20.91
N GLU A 100 -6.33 2.02 20.08
CA GLU A 100 -5.15 2.83 20.42
C GLU A 100 -5.49 4.32 20.47
N VAL A 101 -6.34 4.82 19.56
CA VAL A 101 -6.84 6.21 19.62
C VAL A 101 -7.60 6.46 20.93
N SER A 102 -8.50 5.55 21.34
CA SER A 102 -9.24 5.63 22.61
C SER A 102 -8.31 5.69 23.82
N LYS A 103 -7.28 4.86 23.83
CA LYS A 103 -6.26 4.80 24.89
C LYS A 103 -5.54 6.14 25.04
N TRP A 104 -5.07 6.75 23.97
CA TRP A 104 -4.37 8.05 24.04
C TRP A 104 -5.31 9.20 24.35
N MET A 105 -6.53 9.17 23.83
CA MET A 105 -7.56 10.16 24.18
C MET A 105 -7.88 10.13 25.67
N SER A 106 -8.02 8.94 26.26
CA SER A 106 -8.37 8.79 27.68
C SER A 106 -7.26 9.23 28.65
N LYS A 107 -5.99 9.18 28.22
CA LYS A 107 -4.85 9.69 28.99
C LYS A 107 -4.82 11.21 29.07
N SER A 108 -5.48 11.92 28.15
CA SER A 108 -5.53 13.37 28.11
C SER A 108 -6.81 13.88 28.79
N PRO A 109 -6.71 14.51 29.98
CA PRO A 109 -7.87 15.10 30.64
C PRO A 109 -8.54 16.21 29.81
N LEU A 110 -7.78 16.90 28.96
CA LEU A 110 -8.31 17.90 28.05
C LEU A 110 -9.16 17.24 26.95
N LEU A 111 -8.66 16.20 26.28
CA LEU A 111 -9.39 15.55 25.20
C LEU A 111 -10.63 14.83 25.69
N SER A 112 -10.58 14.22 26.88
CA SER A 112 -11.74 13.60 27.52
C SER A 112 -12.86 14.64 27.86
N ASP A 113 -12.52 15.91 27.99
CA ASP A 113 -13.48 17.00 28.23
C ASP A 113 -14.09 17.56 26.93
N ILE A 114 -13.41 17.46 25.78
CA ILE A 114 -13.84 18.10 24.54
C ILE A 114 -14.24 17.11 23.44
N LEU A 115 -13.78 15.87 23.48
CA LEU A 115 -14.10 14.82 22.53
C LEU A 115 -14.98 13.74 23.15
N LYS A 116 -15.81 13.13 22.34
CA LYS A 116 -16.59 11.94 22.67
C LYS A 116 -16.16 10.79 21.76
N TRP A 117 -15.83 9.64 22.36
CA TRP A 117 -15.51 8.41 21.63
C TRP A 117 -16.71 7.47 21.60
N THR A 118 -16.94 6.86 20.46
CA THR A 118 -17.90 5.76 20.27
C THR A 118 -17.24 4.64 19.48
N LYS A 119 -17.92 3.52 19.32
CA LYS A 119 -17.39 2.36 18.59
C LYS A 119 -16.92 2.68 17.17
N THR A 120 -17.50 3.67 16.49
CA THR A 120 -17.21 4.01 15.10
C THR A 120 -16.89 5.48 14.86
N TYR A 121 -17.15 6.36 15.84
CA TYR A 121 -16.97 7.81 15.73
C TYR A 121 -16.23 8.38 16.92
N ILE A 122 -15.42 9.40 16.64
CA ILE A 122 -14.90 10.33 17.65
C ILE A 122 -15.28 11.72 17.17
N TYR A 123 -15.92 12.52 18.03
CA TYR A 123 -16.40 13.83 17.62
C TYR A 123 -16.17 14.91 18.67
N MET A 124 -16.10 16.16 18.22
CA MET A 124 -16.07 17.34 19.05
C MET A 124 -17.45 17.58 19.69
N VAL A 125 -17.53 17.61 21.00
CA VAL A 125 -18.79 17.85 21.74
C VAL A 125 -19.40 19.19 21.32
N GLY A 126 -20.68 19.15 20.92
CA GLY A 126 -21.42 20.30 20.38
C GLY A 126 -21.24 20.56 18.88
N ASN A 127 -20.47 19.72 18.17
CA ASN A 127 -20.28 19.79 16.71
C ASN A 127 -20.28 18.40 16.06
N GLU A 128 -21.06 17.47 16.56
CA GLU A 128 -21.06 16.04 16.26
C GLU A 128 -21.20 15.72 14.77
N LYS A 129 -21.98 16.54 14.04
CA LYS A 129 -22.28 16.31 12.62
C LYS A 129 -21.19 16.76 11.66
N ARG A 130 -20.33 17.71 12.08
CA ARG A 130 -19.37 18.36 11.18
C ARG A 130 -17.91 18.21 11.61
N TRP A 131 -17.65 17.80 12.84
CA TRP A 131 -16.31 17.77 13.41
C TRP A 131 -16.03 16.39 14.02
N PHE A 132 -15.57 15.47 13.19
CA PHE A 132 -15.45 14.07 13.61
C PHE A 132 -14.37 13.28 12.87
N ALA A 133 -13.98 12.19 13.49
CA ALA A 133 -13.26 11.07 12.88
C ALA A 133 -14.16 9.84 12.84
N VAL A 134 -14.09 9.05 11.78
CA VAL A 134 -14.88 7.83 11.59
C VAL A 134 -13.98 6.66 11.20
N ALA A 135 -14.29 5.48 11.76
CA ALA A 135 -13.69 4.22 11.37
C ALA A 135 -14.53 3.55 10.26
N ARG A 136 -13.96 3.34 9.09
CA ARG A 136 -14.61 2.71 7.92
C ARG A 136 -13.72 1.61 7.36
N THR A 137 -14.22 0.37 7.30
CA THR A 137 -13.46 -0.74 6.71
C THR A 137 -13.36 -0.60 5.20
N ALA A 138 -12.18 -0.87 4.64
CA ALA A 138 -11.88 -0.81 3.22
C ALA A 138 -12.42 -2.03 2.46
N THR A 139 -13.76 -2.15 2.38
CA THR A 139 -14.43 -3.30 1.73
C THR A 139 -15.04 -2.97 0.38
N LYS A 140 -15.42 -1.69 0.17
CA LYS A 140 -16.04 -1.21 -1.07
C LYS A 140 -15.61 0.23 -1.33
N PRO A 141 -15.35 0.61 -2.59
CA PRO A 141 -14.97 1.98 -2.96
C PRO A 141 -16.01 3.03 -2.52
N GLU A 142 -17.32 2.70 -2.60
CA GLU A 142 -18.40 3.62 -2.25
C GLU A 142 -18.36 4.03 -0.76
N ASN A 143 -17.77 3.21 0.10
CA ASN A 143 -17.59 3.53 1.52
C ASN A 143 -16.60 4.68 1.77
N MET A 144 -15.74 4.96 0.80
CA MET A 144 -14.71 6.01 0.86
C MET A 144 -15.11 7.26 0.12
N GLN A 145 -16.20 7.21 -0.67
CA GLN A 145 -16.74 8.35 -1.41
C GLN A 145 -17.69 9.20 -0.54
N GLY A 146 -17.98 10.42 -0.98
CA GLY A 146 -18.94 11.32 -0.32
C GLY A 146 -18.38 12.08 0.88
N PHE A 147 -17.10 11.96 1.15
CA PHE A 147 -16.43 12.82 2.13
C PHE A 147 -15.80 14.01 1.39
N HIS A 148 -16.37 15.20 1.58
CA HIS A 148 -15.82 16.44 1.02
C HIS A 148 -15.81 17.50 2.12
N GLU A 149 -14.65 17.96 2.48
CA GLU A 149 -14.45 19.08 3.42
C GLU A 149 -13.11 19.75 3.11
N ASP A 150 -12.94 20.99 3.55
CA ASP A 150 -11.71 21.74 3.36
C ASP A 150 -10.51 21.12 4.10
N ASN A 151 -10.78 20.50 5.24
CA ASN A 151 -9.78 19.84 6.08
C ASN A 151 -10.11 18.36 6.21
N MET A 152 -9.41 17.52 5.46
CA MET A 152 -9.58 16.06 5.49
C MET A 152 -8.27 15.35 5.78
N LEU A 153 -8.39 14.24 6.52
CA LEU A 153 -7.29 13.30 6.69
C LEU A 153 -7.80 11.87 6.48
N PHE A 154 -7.22 11.18 5.51
CA PHE A 154 -7.34 9.73 5.42
C PHE A 154 -6.13 9.08 6.09
N ILE A 155 -6.40 8.11 6.96
CA ILE A 155 -5.40 7.21 7.56
C ILE A 155 -5.71 5.81 7.08
N VAL A 156 -4.75 5.21 6.37
CA VAL A 156 -4.86 3.87 5.79
C VAL A 156 -3.84 2.98 6.49
N ASP A 157 -4.30 2.24 7.51
CA ASP A 157 -3.47 1.25 8.20
C ASP A 157 -3.44 -0.06 7.39
N GLU A 158 -2.32 -0.75 7.44
CA GLU A 158 -2.00 -1.94 6.62
C GLU A 158 -2.28 -1.71 5.12
N ALA A 159 -1.81 -0.57 4.61
CA ALA A 159 -2.12 -0.05 3.27
C ALA A 159 -1.76 -1.01 2.13
N SER A 160 -0.75 -1.86 2.31
CA SER A 160 -0.39 -2.90 1.33
C SER A 160 -1.52 -3.91 1.08
N GLY A 161 -2.44 -4.07 2.02
CA GLY A 161 -3.59 -4.98 1.91
C GLY A 161 -4.87 -4.33 1.34
N VAL A 162 -4.88 -3.00 1.13
CA VAL A 162 -6.04 -2.29 0.58
C VAL A 162 -6.05 -2.39 -0.94
N ALA A 163 -7.20 -2.75 -1.52
CA ALA A 163 -7.34 -2.89 -2.96
C ALA A 163 -7.29 -1.53 -3.68
N ASP A 164 -6.68 -1.49 -4.88
CA ASP A 164 -6.50 -0.27 -5.66
C ASP A 164 -7.78 0.51 -5.94
N PRO A 165 -8.93 -0.09 -6.28
CA PRO A 165 -10.18 0.67 -6.49
C PRO A 165 -10.61 1.47 -5.24
N ILE A 166 -10.26 0.99 -4.04
CA ILE A 166 -10.53 1.68 -2.79
C ILE A 166 -9.55 2.84 -2.60
N MET A 167 -8.27 2.63 -2.92
CA MET A 167 -7.26 3.68 -2.88
C MET A 167 -7.55 4.79 -3.89
N GLU A 168 -8.00 4.45 -5.10
CA GLU A 168 -8.43 5.42 -6.12
C GLU A 168 -9.61 6.27 -5.62
N ALA A 169 -10.60 5.64 -4.96
CA ALA A 169 -11.72 6.36 -4.36
C ALA A 169 -11.26 7.34 -3.26
N ILE A 170 -10.30 6.94 -2.42
CA ILE A 170 -9.68 7.82 -1.41
C ILE A 170 -8.94 8.98 -2.09
N LEU A 171 -8.08 8.70 -3.07
CA LEU A 171 -7.31 9.71 -3.78
C LEU A 171 -8.21 10.72 -4.51
N GLY A 172 -9.32 10.26 -5.09
CA GLY A 172 -10.32 11.09 -5.76
C GLY A 172 -11.06 12.06 -4.82
N THR A 173 -11.11 11.79 -3.51
CA THR A 173 -11.72 12.69 -2.53
C THR A 173 -10.78 13.77 -2.00
N LEU A 174 -9.48 13.63 -2.21
CA LEU A 174 -8.45 14.54 -1.67
C LEU A 174 -8.21 15.76 -2.59
N SER A 175 -9.24 16.54 -2.86
CA SER A 175 -9.18 17.70 -3.77
C SER A 175 -8.95 19.04 -3.07
N GLY A 176 -9.12 19.11 -1.75
CA GLY A 176 -8.98 20.34 -0.96
C GLY A 176 -7.52 20.65 -0.59
N ALA A 177 -7.22 21.93 -0.38
CA ALA A 177 -5.86 22.41 -0.09
C ALA A 177 -5.25 21.86 1.21
N ASN A 178 -6.08 21.51 2.20
CA ASN A 178 -5.64 20.94 3.49
C ASN A 178 -5.96 19.44 3.61
N ASN A 179 -6.18 18.77 2.48
CA ASN A 179 -6.48 17.36 2.48
C ASN A 179 -5.19 16.55 2.52
N LYS A 180 -5.15 15.56 3.40
CA LYS A 180 -3.96 14.76 3.69
C LYS A 180 -4.24 13.28 3.64
N LEU A 181 -3.22 12.52 3.21
CA LEU A 181 -3.20 11.06 3.21
C LEU A 181 -2.00 10.56 4.01
N LEU A 182 -2.27 9.69 4.96
CA LEU A 182 -1.27 8.91 5.68
C LEU A 182 -1.49 7.43 5.39
N MET A 183 -0.53 6.79 4.75
CA MET A 183 -0.51 5.35 4.51
C MET A 183 0.56 4.70 5.37
N CYS A 184 0.20 3.67 6.12
CA CYS A 184 1.13 2.88 6.91
C CYS A 184 0.91 1.40 6.63
N GLY A 185 1.97 0.60 6.66
CA GLY A 185 1.83 -0.86 6.52
C GLY A 185 3.16 -1.60 6.48
N ASN A 186 3.06 -2.91 6.61
CA ASN A 186 4.13 -3.79 6.23
C ASN A 186 4.12 -3.95 4.70
N PRO A 187 5.26 -3.88 4.00
CA PRO A 187 5.33 -3.92 2.54
C PRO A 187 5.21 -5.36 2.03
N THR A 188 3.99 -5.89 1.98
CA THR A 188 3.73 -7.31 1.67
C THR A 188 3.52 -7.59 0.18
N ARG A 189 3.26 -6.56 -0.65
CA ARG A 189 3.00 -6.68 -2.08
C ARG A 189 3.97 -5.81 -2.88
N THR A 190 4.32 -6.26 -4.08
CA THR A 190 5.19 -5.56 -5.03
C THR A 190 4.39 -4.84 -6.13
N SER A 191 3.11 -4.59 -5.88
CA SER A 191 2.19 -3.89 -6.76
C SER A 191 1.19 -3.06 -5.98
N GLY A 192 0.47 -2.17 -6.66
CA GLY A 192 -0.60 -1.34 -6.12
C GLY A 192 -0.14 -0.01 -5.52
N THR A 193 -1.10 0.83 -5.16
CA THR A 193 -0.89 2.23 -4.75
C THR A 193 0.14 2.40 -3.62
N PHE A 194 0.18 1.47 -2.66
CA PHE A 194 1.16 1.56 -1.57
C PHE A 194 2.58 1.28 -2.05
N TYR A 195 2.77 0.31 -2.95
CA TYR A 195 4.06 0.04 -3.59
C TYR A 195 4.50 1.21 -4.48
N ASP A 196 3.59 1.74 -5.29
CA ASP A 196 3.84 2.85 -6.21
C ASP A 196 4.28 4.12 -5.48
N ALA A 197 3.74 4.39 -4.28
CA ALA A 197 4.17 5.50 -3.44
C ALA A 197 5.67 5.48 -3.11
N PHE A 198 6.33 4.31 -3.08
CA PHE A 198 7.77 4.17 -2.86
C PHE A 198 8.58 4.04 -4.15
N ASN A 199 7.94 3.88 -5.30
CA ASN A 199 8.56 3.66 -6.61
C ASN A 199 8.14 4.74 -7.61
N VAL A 200 7.13 4.50 -8.44
CA VAL A 200 6.72 5.37 -9.56
C VAL A 200 6.27 6.75 -9.06
N ASP A 201 5.51 6.78 -7.97
CA ASP A 201 4.93 7.99 -7.38
C ASP A 201 5.79 8.61 -6.26
N ARG A 202 7.03 8.17 -6.12
CA ARG A 202 7.94 8.58 -5.04
C ARG A 202 8.08 10.09 -4.88
N SER A 203 7.95 10.83 -5.97
CA SER A 203 8.11 12.29 -5.99
C SER A 203 6.97 13.06 -5.31
N ILE A 204 5.77 12.48 -5.24
CA ILE A 204 4.57 13.12 -4.67
C ILE A 204 4.26 12.67 -3.24
N TYR A 205 5.05 11.73 -2.70
CA TYR A 205 4.94 11.26 -1.31
C TYR A 205 6.18 11.61 -0.48
N ARG A 206 5.98 11.89 0.82
CA ARG A 206 7.04 11.78 1.83
C ARG A 206 7.05 10.35 2.36
N CYS A 207 8.14 9.65 2.08
CA CYS A 207 8.23 8.21 2.34
C CYS A 207 9.23 7.90 3.44
N HIS A 208 8.81 7.03 4.36
CA HIS A 208 9.65 6.52 5.45
C HIS A 208 9.76 5.00 5.38
N THR A 209 10.97 4.49 5.62
CA THR A 209 11.23 3.07 5.82
C THR A 209 11.73 2.87 7.24
N VAL A 210 11.07 1.99 8.00
CA VAL A 210 11.38 1.80 9.42
C VAL A 210 11.67 0.32 9.70
N SER A 211 12.93 0.03 10.04
CA SER A 211 13.34 -1.32 10.40
C SER A 211 12.99 -1.64 11.85
N SER A 212 12.45 -2.83 12.09
CA SER A 212 12.29 -3.38 13.45
C SER A 212 13.63 -3.61 14.14
N ALA A 213 14.69 -3.85 13.36
CA ALA A 213 16.03 -4.02 13.90
C ALA A 213 16.55 -2.75 14.58
N ASP A 214 16.14 -1.57 14.12
CA ASP A 214 16.57 -0.28 14.66
C ASP A 214 15.61 0.29 15.72
N SER A 215 14.40 -0.25 15.81
CA SER A 215 13.40 0.20 16.77
C SER A 215 13.76 -0.18 18.21
N LYS A 216 13.58 0.77 19.13
CA LYS A 216 13.70 0.55 20.58
C LYS A 216 12.54 -0.26 21.16
N ARG A 217 11.43 -0.40 20.43
CA ARG A 217 10.18 -1.06 20.87
C ARG A 217 10.17 -2.56 20.62
N THR A 218 11.08 -3.07 19.80
CA THR A 218 11.10 -4.45 19.34
C THR A 218 12.02 -5.33 20.18
N ASN A 219 11.66 -6.60 20.33
CA ASN A 219 12.51 -7.58 20.99
C ASN A 219 13.61 -8.07 20.04
N LYS A 220 14.86 -7.71 20.32
CA LYS A 220 16.04 -8.05 19.49
C LYS A 220 16.27 -9.56 19.36
N GLN A 221 16.03 -10.33 20.43
CA GLN A 221 16.15 -11.80 20.40
C GLN A 221 15.14 -12.44 19.43
N ASN A 222 13.92 -11.91 19.37
CA ASN A 222 12.93 -12.37 18.41
C ASN A 222 13.34 -12.08 16.97
N ILE A 223 13.92 -10.89 16.72
CA ILE A 223 14.45 -10.50 15.40
C ILE A 223 15.58 -11.43 14.97
N GLU A 224 16.54 -11.70 15.86
CA GLU A 224 17.65 -12.61 15.59
C GLU A 224 17.14 -14.04 15.31
N SER A 225 16.13 -14.49 16.02
CA SER A 225 15.50 -15.80 15.82
C SER A 225 14.83 -15.90 14.45
N LEU A 226 14.14 -14.84 14.00
CA LEU A 226 13.55 -14.77 12.66
C LEU A 226 14.63 -14.80 11.57
N ILE A 227 15.70 -14.02 11.72
CA ILE A 227 16.82 -13.98 10.77
C ILE A 227 17.51 -15.35 10.68
N ARG A 228 17.71 -16.01 11.83
CA ARG A 228 18.31 -17.37 11.88
C ARG A 228 17.43 -18.40 11.20
N LYS A 229 16.11 -18.33 11.42
CA LYS A 229 15.15 -19.30 10.91
C LYS A 229 14.94 -19.19 9.41
N TYR A 230 14.80 -17.97 8.88
CA TYR A 230 14.37 -17.74 7.51
C TYR A 230 15.50 -17.25 6.59
N GLY A 231 16.64 -16.82 7.16
CA GLY A 231 17.71 -16.14 6.42
C GLY A 231 17.47 -14.64 6.26
N ARG A 232 18.55 -13.86 6.30
CA ARG A 232 18.51 -12.38 6.26
C ARG A 232 17.82 -11.83 5.02
N ASP A 233 18.02 -12.49 3.87
CA ASP A 233 17.55 -12.03 2.56
C ASP A 233 16.22 -12.65 2.14
N SER A 234 15.56 -13.40 3.03
CA SER A 234 14.23 -13.97 2.76
C SER A 234 13.15 -12.89 2.75
N ASN A 235 12.10 -13.08 1.94
CA ASN A 235 10.94 -12.18 1.91
C ASN A 235 10.33 -11.96 3.30
N VAL A 236 10.29 -13.01 4.14
CA VAL A 236 9.77 -12.93 5.51
C VAL A 236 10.56 -11.92 6.35
N VAL A 237 11.91 -11.95 6.26
CA VAL A 237 12.78 -11.05 7.03
C VAL A 237 12.78 -9.66 6.41
N LEU A 238 12.81 -9.52 5.09
CA LEU A 238 12.70 -8.23 4.41
C LEU A 238 11.45 -7.49 4.86
N VAL A 239 10.28 -8.13 4.78
CA VAL A 239 8.99 -7.52 5.11
C VAL A 239 8.83 -7.29 6.62
N ARG A 240 9.02 -8.34 7.43
CA ARG A 240 8.65 -8.31 8.86
C ARG A 240 9.69 -7.64 9.74
N VAL A 241 10.96 -7.67 9.34
CA VAL A 241 12.07 -7.08 10.12
C VAL A 241 12.52 -5.76 9.52
N PHE A 242 12.94 -5.76 8.26
CA PHE A 242 13.53 -4.57 7.66
C PHE A 242 12.52 -3.56 7.12
N GLY A 243 11.24 -3.96 6.95
CA GLY A 243 10.21 -3.11 6.36
C GLY A 243 10.50 -2.83 4.89
N GLU A 244 11.16 -3.75 4.21
CA GLU A 244 11.45 -3.68 2.79
C GLU A 244 10.48 -4.54 2.00
N PHE A 245 10.20 -4.14 0.75
CA PHE A 245 9.38 -4.95 -0.14
C PHE A 245 10.03 -6.30 -0.42
N PRO A 246 9.24 -7.36 -0.58
CA PRO A 246 9.77 -8.66 -0.96
C PRO A 246 10.40 -8.59 -2.35
N LYS A 247 11.37 -9.45 -2.61
CA LYS A 247 12.01 -9.55 -3.94
C LYS A 247 11.02 -10.05 -5.01
N GLN A 248 10.00 -10.77 -4.57
CA GLN A 248 8.90 -11.30 -5.39
C GLN A 248 7.68 -11.56 -4.49
N GLU A 249 6.50 -11.65 -5.06
CA GLU A 249 5.30 -12.06 -4.33
C GLU A 249 5.38 -13.56 -3.98
N ASP A 250 4.79 -13.96 -2.85
CA ASP A 250 4.91 -15.35 -2.34
C ASP A 250 4.12 -16.37 -3.18
N ASP A 251 3.16 -15.91 -4.01
CA ASP A 251 2.33 -16.70 -4.90
C ASP A 251 2.83 -16.75 -6.36
N VAL A 252 3.99 -16.18 -6.63
CA VAL A 252 4.59 -16.19 -7.97
C VAL A 252 5.18 -17.57 -8.28
N PHE A 253 4.66 -18.20 -9.34
CA PHE A 253 5.12 -19.50 -9.79
C PHE A 253 6.59 -19.49 -10.28
N ILE A 254 7.03 -18.41 -10.93
CA ILE A 254 8.40 -18.20 -11.39
C ILE A 254 8.90 -16.85 -10.88
N ALA A 255 10.01 -16.83 -10.16
CA ALA A 255 10.61 -15.61 -9.64
C ALA A 255 10.97 -14.64 -10.79
N LEU A 256 10.63 -13.35 -10.63
CA LEU A 256 10.94 -12.31 -11.64
C LEU A 256 12.44 -12.29 -11.98
N SER A 257 13.31 -12.47 -11.00
CA SER A 257 14.77 -12.53 -11.20
C SER A 257 15.22 -13.68 -12.10
N ILE A 258 14.49 -14.80 -12.11
CA ILE A 258 14.75 -15.92 -13.04
C ILE A 258 14.31 -15.52 -14.45
N VAL A 259 13.15 -14.86 -14.59
CA VAL A 259 12.66 -14.38 -15.88
C VAL A 259 13.61 -13.35 -16.46
N GLU A 260 14.01 -12.34 -15.67
CA GLU A 260 14.99 -11.33 -16.09
C GLU A 260 16.33 -11.94 -16.50
N HIS A 261 16.83 -12.89 -15.69
CA HIS A 261 18.06 -13.60 -16.04
C HIS A 261 17.92 -14.35 -17.37
N CYS A 262 16.80 -15.06 -17.58
CA CYS A 262 16.52 -15.75 -18.84
C CYS A 262 16.42 -14.79 -20.04
N CYS A 263 15.87 -13.58 -19.83
CA CYS A 263 15.80 -12.56 -20.89
C CYS A 263 17.16 -11.99 -21.27
N MET A 264 18.13 -12.04 -20.36
CA MET A 264 19.51 -11.56 -20.60
C MET A 264 20.46 -12.65 -21.15
N LEU A 265 20.00 -13.91 -21.21
CA LEU A 265 20.82 -15.00 -21.72
C LEU A 265 20.88 -14.95 -23.25
N ASP A 266 22.08 -14.79 -23.79
CA ASP A 266 22.38 -15.03 -25.22
C ASP A 266 22.66 -16.52 -25.46
N LEU A 267 21.79 -17.15 -26.22
CA LEU A 267 22.02 -18.50 -26.67
C LEU A 267 22.93 -18.46 -27.88
N PRO A 268 24.01 -19.29 -27.93
CA PRO A 268 24.86 -19.43 -29.10
C PRO A 268 24.05 -19.78 -30.34
N ASP A 269 24.47 -19.29 -31.52
CA ASP A 269 23.74 -19.51 -32.78
C ASP A 269 23.85 -20.96 -33.28
N ASP A 270 24.81 -21.72 -32.79
CA ASP A 270 25.07 -23.11 -33.13
C ASP A 270 24.34 -24.15 -32.26
N VAL A 271 23.47 -23.69 -31.33
CA VAL A 271 22.67 -24.59 -30.51
C VAL A 271 21.74 -25.44 -31.38
N PRO A 272 21.82 -26.78 -31.29
CA PRO A 272 20.99 -27.66 -32.10
C PRO A 272 19.49 -27.44 -31.81
N ILE A 273 18.70 -27.22 -32.84
CA ILE A 273 17.24 -27.06 -32.74
C ILE A 273 16.62 -28.43 -32.46
N LYS A 274 16.42 -28.75 -31.18
CA LYS A 274 15.78 -29.99 -30.76
C LYS A 274 14.25 -29.94 -30.87
N ARG A 275 13.65 -28.75 -30.73
CA ARG A 275 12.20 -28.55 -30.72
C ARG A 275 11.85 -27.19 -31.29
N ILE A 276 10.79 -27.12 -32.09
CA ILE A 276 10.08 -25.88 -32.43
C ILE A 276 8.66 -26.00 -31.88
N SER A 277 8.22 -24.99 -31.16
CA SER A 277 6.84 -24.95 -30.64
C SER A 277 6.31 -23.53 -30.60
N PHE A 278 4.98 -23.43 -30.70
CA PHE A 278 4.22 -22.22 -30.47
C PHE A 278 3.36 -22.40 -29.22
N GLY A 279 3.32 -21.39 -28.37
CA GLY A 279 2.35 -21.24 -27.28
C GLY A 279 1.38 -20.13 -27.66
N VAL A 280 0.10 -20.38 -27.54
CA VAL A 280 -0.96 -19.43 -27.91
C VAL A 280 -1.85 -19.21 -26.70
N ASP A 281 -1.83 -18.00 -26.18
CA ASP A 281 -2.77 -17.51 -25.19
C ASP A 281 -3.84 -16.72 -25.92
N VAL A 282 -5.08 -17.20 -25.85
CA VAL A 282 -6.19 -16.68 -26.67
C VAL A 282 -7.10 -15.80 -25.85
N ALA A 283 -7.09 -14.50 -26.10
CA ALA A 283 -8.09 -13.57 -25.61
C ALA A 283 -9.22 -13.40 -26.65
N ARG A 284 -10.47 -13.35 -26.16
CA ARG A 284 -11.65 -12.99 -26.97
C ARG A 284 -11.85 -11.47 -27.01
N TYR A 285 -13.09 -11.05 -27.00
CA TYR A 285 -13.49 -9.65 -26.95
C TYR A 285 -13.36 -9.13 -25.51
N GLY A 286 -12.28 -8.41 -25.20
CA GLY A 286 -12.04 -7.86 -23.87
C GLY A 286 -10.83 -6.93 -23.86
N SER A 287 -10.35 -6.58 -22.66
CA SER A 287 -9.13 -5.80 -22.44
C SER A 287 -7.86 -6.60 -22.69
N ASP A 288 -7.93 -7.92 -22.68
CA ASP A 288 -6.78 -8.82 -22.76
C ASP A 288 -6.24 -9.00 -24.16
N GLU A 289 -4.98 -9.38 -24.30
CA GLU A 289 -4.32 -9.61 -25.58
C GLU A 289 -4.22 -11.10 -25.90
N THR A 290 -4.51 -11.45 -27.17
CA THR A 290 -4.04 -12.73 -27.71
C THR A 290 -2.55 -12.64 -27.99
N VAL A 291 -1.77 -13.54 -27.40
CA VAL A 291 -0.31 -13.58 -27.55
C VAL A 291 0.12 -14.91 -28.16
N ILE A 292 1.02 -14.86 -29.15
CA ILE A 292 1.64 -16.07 -29.75
C ILE A 292 3.13 -16.01 -29.45
N ALA A 293 3.62 -16.96 -28.64
CA ALA A 293 5.05 -17.17 -28.39
C ALA A 293 5.62 -18.24 -29.31
N LYS A 294 6.81 -17.99 -29.85
CA LYS A 294 7.56 -18.92 -30.67
C LYS A 294 8.81 -19.38 -29.91
N ASN A 295 8.99 -20.67 -29.72
CA ASN A 295 10.17 -21.27 -29.10
C ASN A 295 10.94 -22.06 -30.15
N VAL A 296 12.21 -21.72 -30.34
CA VAL A 296 13.13 -22.43 -31.27
C VAL A 296 14.39 -22.81 -30.50
N GLY A 297 14.51 -24.09 -30.15
CA GLY A 297 15.71 -24.59 -29.46
C GLY A 297 15.96 -23.98 -28.08
N GLY A 298 14.93 -23.42 -27.41
CA GLY A 298 15.02 -22.71 -26.12
C GLY A 298 14.98 -21.18 -26.26
N ARG A 299 15.19 -20.60 -27.43
CA ARG A 299 15.01 -19.16 -27.67
C ARG A 299 13.53 -18.86 -27.85
N ILE A 300 12.96 -18.03 -26.94
CA ILE A 300 11.55 -17.64 -26.98
C ILE A 300 11.44 -16.21 -27.52
N THR A 301 10.53 -16.03 -28.48
CA THR A 301 10.16 -14.71 -29.01
C THR A 301 8.66 -14.56 -29.06
N LEU A 302 8.20 -13.31 -29.07
CA LEU A 302 6.76 -12.95 -29.12
C LEU A 302 6.48 -12.28 -30.48
N PRO A 303 6.36 -13.06 -31.58
CA PRO A 303 6.21 -12.50 -32.90
C PRO A 303 4.90 -11.78 -33.14
N VAL A 304 3.84 -12.07 -32.34
CA VAL A 304 2.50 -11.53 -32.54
C VAL A 304 1.81 -11.33 -31.19
N SER A 305 1.29 -10.12 -30.97
CA SER A 305 0.25 -9.84 -29.97
C SER A 305 -0.81 -8.92 -30.59
N PHE A 306 -2.08 -9.09 -30.21
CA PHE A 306 -3.20 -8.27 -30.70
C PHE A 306 -4.44 -8.38 -29.80
N ARG A 307 -5.33 -7.38 -29.90
CA ARG A 307 -6.60 -7.32 -29.13
C ARG A 307 -7.81 -7.30 -30.06
N GLY A 308 -8.96 -7.71 -29.54
CA GLY A 308 -10.28 -7.50 -30.15
C GLY A 308 -10.48 -8.15 -31.51
N GLN A 309 -9.76 -9.23 -31.84
CA GLN A 309 -9.88 -9.94 -33.10
C GLN A 309 -10.68 -11.24 -32.95
N SER A 310 -11.19 -11.71 -34.08
CA SER A 310 -11.91 -12.99 -34.11
C SER A 310 -10.98 -14.19 -33.95
N LEU A 311 -11.51 -15.31 -33.47
CA LEU A 311 -10.77 -16.58 -33.38
C LEU A 311 -10.21 -17.01 -34.73
N MET A 312 -10.91 -16.74 -35.84
CA MET A 312 -10.43 -17.04 -37.20
C MET A 312 -9.18 -16.23 -37.58
N THR A 313 -9.09 -14.99 -37.08
CA THR A 313 -7.86 -14.18 -37.23
C THR A 313 -6.69 -14.83 -36.49
N THR A 314 -6.92 -15.31 -35.27
CA THR A 314 -5.93 -16.05 -34.48
C THR A 314 -5.47 -17.30 -35.22
N VAL A 315 -6.38 -18.12 -35.75
CA VAL A 315 -6.04 -19.30 -36.54
C VAL A 315 -5.21 -18.91 -37.76
N GLY A 316 -5.58 -17.85 -38.49
CA GLY A 316 -4.83 -17.35 -39.64
C GLY A 316 -3.38 -16.97 -39.29
N LYS A 317 -3.18 -16.31 -38.15
CA LYS A 317 -1.85 -15.94 -37.62
C LYS A 317 -1.01 -17.18 -37.26
N ILE A 318 -1.62 -18.15 -36.60
CA ILE A 318 -0.95 -19.43 -36.26
C ILE A 318 -0.49 -20.16 -37.54
N VAL A 319 -1.36 -20.28 -38.54
CA VAL A 319 -1.01 -20.92 -39.82
C VAL A 319 0.10 -20.17 -40.56
N GLN A 320 0.08 -18.84 -40.53
CA GLN A 320 1.12 -18.01 -41.11
C GLN A 320 2.48 -18.29 -40.43
N LEU A 321 2.53 -18.23 -39.08
CA LEU A 321 3.74 -18.47 -38.30
C LEU A 321 4.27 -19.91 -38.46
N TYR A 322 3.38 -20.89 -38.55
CA TYR A 322 3.73 -22.26 -38.80
C TYR A 322 4.44 -22.42 -40.17
N ARG A 323 3.87 -21.82 -41.23
CA ARG A 323 4.48 -21.84 -42.58
C ARG A 323 5.82 -21.10 -42.60
N GLN A 324 5.92 -19.97 -41.93
CA GLN A 324 7.18 -19.24 -41.79
C GLN A 324 8.26 -20.09 -41.11
N ALA A 325 7.92 -20.81 -40.04
CA ALA A 325 8.87 -21.68 -39.34
C ALA A 325 9.40 -22.82 -40.25
N ILE A 326 8.54 -23.40 -41.08
CA ILE A 326 9.00 -24.42 -42.08
C ILE A 326 10.00 -23.82 -43.08
N THR A 327 9.75 -22.60 -43.54
CA THR A 327 10.62 -21.92 -44.50
C THR A 327 11.94 -21.47 -43.86
N GLU A 328 11.87 -20.97 -42.63
CA GLU A 328 13.02 -20.44 -41.86
C GLU A 328 13.98 -21.58 -41.44
N PHE A 329 13.40 -22.76 -41.12
CA PHE A 329 14.18 -23.92 -40.63
C PHE A 329 14.08 -25.15 -41.57
N PRO A 330 14.56 -25.08 -42.83
CA PRO A 330 14.34 -26.12 -43.81
C PRO A 330 15.07 -27.44 -43.50
N ARG A 331 16.06 -27.39 -42.59
CA ARG A 331 16.82 -28.58 -42.13
C ARG A 331 16.20 -29.24 -40.90
N TYR A 332 15.23 -28.61 -40.28
CA TYR A 332 14.53 -29.21 -39.12
C TYR A 332 13.60 -30.33 -39.57
N ARG A 333 13.81 -31.54 -39.02
CA ARG A 333 13.05 -32.77 -39.40
C ARG A 333 12.06 -33.17 -38.27
N GLY A 334 12.04 -32.45 -37.14
CA GLY A 334 11.12 -32.73 -36.04
C GLY A 334 9.72 -32.22 -36.28
N LYS A 335 8.82 -32.56 -35.38
CA LYS A 335 7.45 -32.00 -35.36
C LYS A 335 7.44 -30.60 -34.81
N ILE A 336 6.65 -29.71 -35.40
CA ILE A 336 6.35 -28.39 -34.90
C ILE A 336 5.08 -28.52 -34.03
N TYR A 337 5.17 -28.14 -32.76
CA TYR A 337 4.06 -28.22 -31.80
C TYR A 337 3.33 -26.87 -31.70
N ILE A 338 2.01 -26.92 -31.60
CA ILE A 338 1.19 -25.75 -31.34
C ILE A 338 0.36 -26.09 -30.08
N ASN A 339 0.61 -25.36 -28.99
CA ASN A 339 -0.09 -25.49 -27.73
C ASN A 339 -0.99 -24.27 -27.58
N ILE A 340 -2.28 -24.49 -27.43
CA ILE A 340 -3.28 -23.42 -27.31
C ILE A 340 -3.90 -23.52 -25.93
N ASP A 341 -3.92 -22.40 -25.19
CA ASP A 341 -4.69 -22.29 -23.98
C ASP A 341 -6.15 -22.01 -24.38
N ASP A 342 -7.03 -22.95 -24.03
CA ASP A 342 -8.47 -22.90 -24.29
C ASP A 342 -9.28 -22.62 -22.99
N CYS A 343 -8.60 -22.36 -21.88
CA CYS A 343 -9.24 -22.03 -20.61
C CYS A 343 -9.95 -20.67 -20.73
N GLY A 344 -11.29 -20.65 -20.63
CA GLY A 344 -12.08 -19.43 -20.70
C GLY A 344 -12.54 -19.02 -22.09
N LEU A 345 -12.45 -19.90 -23.09
CA LEU A 345 -13.02 -19.70 -24.42
C LEU A 345 -14.53 -19.94 -24.45
#